data_6b543e43177e402617c9e46ce66f3ba8
#
_entry.id   6b543e43177e402617c9e46ce66f3ba8
#
_cell.length_a   1.000
_cell.length_b   1.000
_cell.length_c   1.000
_cell.angle_alpha   90.00
_cell.angle_beta   90.00
_cell.angle_gamma   90.00
#
_symmetry.space_group_name_H-M   'P 1'
#
loop_
_entity.id
_entity.type
_entity.pdbx_description
1 polymer ?
#
loop_
_entity_poly.entity_id
_entity_poly.type
_entity_poly.pdbx_seq_one_letter_code
_entity_poly.pdbx_strand_id
1 'polypeptide(L)'
;MRFSTTRLFPLVLMLALALLTFYLERAVREEEPHAPLRRHDPDYTVSNFLTTTYSRDGVAEAVMSAARMVHYPDDDSTELVAPRMVQTRPAEPRITLSAERGALSRDGEEVFLYDNVVLVREAMAERPEARLSTSFLHIVRDRSLVRTDREVTIVEDRSSLSGRGMEYNTESRQFTLNADVRGRFEPKQGP
;
A
#
# COMPACT_ATOMS: atom_id res chain seq x y z
N MET A 1 -34.53 -71.37 -7.22
CA MET A 1 -33.45 -70.63 -6.50
C MET A 1 -34.11 -69.53 -5.67
N ARG A 2 -34.20 -69.72 -4.33
CA ARG A 2 -34.71 -68.67 -3.40
C ARG A 2 -33.54 -67.75 -3.08
N PHE A 3 -33.49 -66.60 -3.69
CA PHE A 3 -32.55 -65.53 -3.30
C PHE A 3 -32.96 -65.03 -1.90
N SER A 4 -32.11 -65.29 -0.91
CA SER A 4 -32.38 -64.88 0.46
C SER A 4 -32.36 -63.34 0.51
N THR A 5 -33.50 -62.75 0.81
CA THR A 5 -33.72 -61.30 0.95
C THR A 5 -32.71 -60.62 1.84
N THR A 6 -32.14 -61.36 2.82
CA THR A 6 -31.13 -60.91 3.76
C THR A 6 -29.77 -60.59 3.11
N ARG A 7 -29.44 -61.16 1.92
CA ARG A 7 -28.18 -60.91 1.22
C ARG A 7 -28.30 -59.74 0.22
N LEU A 8 -29.52 -59.37 -0.14
CA LEU A 8 -29.77 -58.22 -1.04
C LEU A 8 -29.73 -56.89 -0.30
N PHE A 9 -30.02 -56.85 1.00
CA PHE A 9 -30.04 -55.66 1.81
C PHE A 9 -28.69 -54.87 1.75
N PRO A 10 -27.50 -55.49 2.01
CA PRO A 10 -26.25 -54.80 1.98
C PRO A 10 -25.90 -54.29 0.55
N LEU A 11 -26.28 -55.03 -0.50
CA LEU A 11 -26.04 -54.61 -1.87
C LEU A 11 -26.89 -53.38 -2.24
N VAL A 12 -28.15 -53.33 -1.83
CA VAL A 12 -29.01 -52.17 -2.03
C VAL A 12 -28.50 -50.96 -1.23
N LEU A 13 -28.05 -51.18 -0.01
CA LEU A 13 -27.49 -50.12 0.81
C LEU A 13 -26.22 -49.54 0.19
N MET A 14 -25.27 -50.39 -0.27
CA MET A 14 -24.09 -49.96 -0.97
C MET A 14 -24.38 -49.16 -2.25
N LEU A 15 -25.37 -49.62 -3.02
CA LEU A 15 -25.81 -48.92 -4.23
C LEU A 15 -26.41 -47.55 -3.89
N ALA A 16 -27.23 -47.46 -2.84
CA ALA A 16 -27.84 -46.22 -2.40
C ALA A 16 -26.74 -45.21 -1.91
N LEU A 17 -25.76 -45.69 -1.16
CA LEU A 17 -24.61 -44.86 -0.73
C LEU A 17 -23.76 -44.39 -1.90
N ALA A 18 -23.48 -45.26 -2.87
CA ALA A 18 -22.74 -44.89 -4.09
C ALA A 18 -23.48 -43.83 -4.90
N LEU A 19 -24.78 -43.96 -5.06
CA LEU A 19 -25.64 -42.97 -5.76
C LEU A 19 -25.68 -41.65 -4.98
N LEU A 20 -25.80 -41.72 -3.67
CA LEU A 20 -25.76 -40.51 -2.82
C LEU A 20 -24.40 -39.77 -2.91
N THR A 21 -23.29 -40.52 -2.86
CA THR A 21 -21.94 -39.94 -3.02
C THR A 21 -21.78 -39.32 -4.39
N PHE A 22 -22.23 -40.01 -5.45
CA PHE A 22 -22.21 -39.48 -6.82
C PHE A 22 -23.05 -38.21 -6.96
N TYR A 23 -24.24 -38.21 -6.35
CA TYR A 23 -25.12 -37.04 -6.35
C TYR A 23 -24.50 -35.85 -5.61
N LEU A 24 -23.93 -36.09 -4.43
CA LEU A 24 -23.22 -35.07 -3.65
C LEU A 24 -22.00 -34.52 -4.40
N GLU A 25 -21.21 -35.40 -5.00
CA GLU A 25 -20.06 -34.98 -5.80
C GLU A 25 -20.49 -34.11 -6.99
N ARG A 26 -21.59 -34.47 -7.65
CA ARG A 26 -22.13 -33.68 -8.76
C ARG A 26 -22.69 -32.33 -8.27
N ALA A 27 -23.43 -32.31 -7.16
CA ALA A 27 -23.98 -31.09 -6.59
C ALA A 27 -22.87 -30.11 -6.13
N VAL A 28 -21.75 -30.62 -5.61
CA VAL A 28 -20.60 -29.81 -5.23
C VAL A 28 -19.81 -29.34 -6.46
N ARG A 29 -19.73 -30.16 -7.52
CA ARG A 29 -19.03 -29.76 -8.76
C ARG A 29 -19.80 -28.72 -9.60
N GLU A 30 -21.12 -28.63 -9.46
CA GLU A 30 -21.92 -27.60 -10.17
C GLU A 30 -21.69 -26.19 -9.64
N GLU A 31 -21.00 -26.05 -8.50
CA GLU A 31 -20.48 -24.79 -7.98
C GLU A 31 -18.98 -24.58 -8.30
N GLU A 32 -18.43 -25.17 -9.39
CA GLU A 32 -17.22 -24.57 -9.91
C GLU A 32 -17.60 -23.14 -10.32
N PRO A 33 -17.05 -22.11 -9.63
CA PRO A 33 -17.23 -20.75 -10.09
C PRO A 33 -16.73 -20.76 -11.53
N HIS A 34 -17.58 -20.45 -12.49
CA HIS A 34 -17.15 -20.02 -13.80
C HIS A 34 -15.99 -19.07 -13.53
N ALA A 35 -14.79 -19.39 -14.02
CA ALA A 35 -13.61 -18.57 -13.77
C ALA A 35 -14.08 -17.12 -13.86
N PRO A 36 -14.12 -16.36 -12.78
CA PRO A 36 -14.70 -15.05 -12.83
C PRO A 36 -13.89 -14.33 -13.89
N LEU A 37 -14.56 -13.85 -14.92
CA LEU A 37 -14.04 -12.74 -15.68
C LEU A 37 -13.44 -11.86 -14.59
N ARG A 38 -12.11 -11.70 -14.52
CA ARG A 38 -11.42 -11.02 -13.43
C ARG A 38 -12.09 -9.67 -13.23
N ARG A 39 -13.18 -9.70 -12.46
CA ARG A 39 -13.88 -8.50 -12.04
C ARG A 39 -13.00 -7.90 -11.00
N HIS A 40 -12.55 -6.71 -11.25
CA HIS A 40 -11.87 -5.88 -10.28
C HIS A 40 -12.90 -5.37 -9.26
N ASP A 41 -13.52 -6.34 -8.54
CA ASP A 41 -14.51 -6.07 -7.51
C ASP A 41 -13.82 -6.14 -6.16
N PRO A 42 -13.99 -5.14 -5.30
CA PRO A 42 -13.39 -5.14 -3.98
C PRO A 42 -14.02 -6.21 -3.08
N ASP A 43 -13.21 -6.89 -2.29
CA ASP A 43 -13.67 -7.83 -1.27
C ASP A 43 -13.91 -7.16 0.09
N TYR A 44 -13.18 -6.09 0.41
CA TYR A 44 -13.46 -5.28 1.58
C TYR A 44 -13.12 -3.79 1.37
N THR A 45 -13.82 -2.97 2.15
CA THR A 45 -13.61 -1.53 2.24
C THR A 45 -13.57 -1.10 3.70
N VAL A 46 -12.58 -0.29 4.06
CA VAL A 46 -12.46 0.28 5.40
C VAL A 46 -12.57 1.80 5.30
N SER A 47 -13.46 2.39 6.09
CA SER A 47 -13.61 3.85 6.19
C SER A 47 -12.90 4.37 7.44
N ASN A 48 -12.28 5.56 7.34
CA ASN A 48 -11.53 6.19 8.43
C ASN A 48 -10.46 5.24 9.01
N PHE A 49 -9.66 4.66 8.11
CA PHE A 49 -8.60 3.75 8.45
C PHE A 49 -7.50 4.46 9.23
N LEU A 50 -7.01 3.80 10.28
CA LEU A 50 -5.83 4.23 11.02
C LEU A 50 -5.03 3.01 11.48
N THR A 51 -3.74 3.01 11.20
CA THR A 51 -2.80 2.01 11.70
C THR A 51 -1.59 2.66 12.33
N THR A 52 -1.04 2.01 13.35
CA THR A 52 0.17 2.46 14.04
C THR A 52 1.21 1.37 13.98
N THR A 53 2.40 1.72 13.52
CA THR A 53 3.58 0.86 13.53
C THR A 53 4.44 1.19 14.74
N TYR A 54 4.84 0.15 15.46
CA TYR A 54 5.67 0.27 16.66
C TYR A 54 7.08 -0.28 16.41
N SER A 55 8.08 0.33 17.06
CA SER A 55 9.43 -0.22 17.13
C SER A 55 9.47 -1.51 17.96
N ARG A 56 10.62 -2.18 17.96
CA ARG A 56 10.85 -3.35 18.83
C ARG A 56 10.74 -3.01 20.33
N ASP A 57 10.98 -1.75 20.68
CA ASP A 57 10.88 -1.24 22.04
C ASP A 57 9.47 -0.76 22.42
N GLY A 58 8.49 -0.97 21.55
CA GLY A 58 7.09 -0.60 21.78
C GLY A 58 6.78 0.89 21.60
N VAL A 59 7.69 1.67 21.02
CA VAL A 59 7.46 3.09 20.72
C VAL A 59 6.79 3.23 19.36
N ALA A 60 5.74 4.04 19.25
CA ALA A 60 5.08 4.32 17.98
C ALA A 60 6.04 5.07 17.04
N GLU A 61 6.37 4.48 15.90
CA GLU A 61 7.28 5.05 14.90
C GLU A 61 6.56 5.68 13.71
N ALA A 62 5.42 5.11 13.32
CA ALA A 62 4.63 5.65 12.22
C ALA A 62 3.14 5.47 12.47
N VAL A 63 2.36 6.46 12.07
CA VAL A 63 0.92 6.41 12.02
C VAL A 63 0.49 6.67 10.59
N MET A 64 -0.26 5.74 10.03
CA MET A 64 -0.86 5.87 8.70
C MET A 64 -2.38 5.97 8.85
N SER A 65 -2.99 6.90 8.14
CA SER A 65 -4.43 7.08 8.08
C SER A 65 -4.89 7.31 6.65
N ALA A 66 -6.14 6.94 6.34
CA ALA A 66 -6.79 7.26 5.09
C ALA A 66 -8.32 7.41 5.30
N ALA A 67 -8.95 8.25 4.50
CA ALA A 67 -10.41 8.39 4.54
C ALA A 67 -11.13 7.10 4.11
N ARG A 68 -10.54 6.38 3.15
CA ARG A 68 -11.02 5.07 2.68
C ARG A 68 -9.84 4.22 2.24
N MET A 69 -9.96 2.93 2.49
CA MET A 69 -9.10 1.87 1.96
C MET A 69 -9.98 0.84 1.27
N VAL A 70 -9.62 0.42 0.08
CA VAL A 70 -10.32 -0.58 -0.74
C VAL A 70 -9.31 -1.62 -1.17
N HIS A 71 -9.61 -2.89 -0.92
CA HIS A 71 -8.76 -4.00 -1.33
C HIS A 71 -9.39 -4.78 -2.47
N TYR A 72 -8.56 -5.23 -3.41
CA TYR A 72 -8.94 -5.99 -4.60
C TYR A 72 -8.25 -7.35 -4.60
N PRO A 73 -9.01 -8.46 -4.55
CA PRO A 73 -8.44 -9.80 -4.40
C PRO A 73 -7.87 -10.38 -5.71
N ASP A 74 -8.16 -9.78 -6.85
CA ASP A 74 -7.71 -10.28 -8.17
C ASP A 74 -6.21 -10.02 -8.41
N ASP A 75 -5.67 -8.94 -7.86
CA ASP A 75 -4.26 -8.59 -7.92
C ASP A 75 -3.64 -8.29 -6.54
N ASP A 76 -4.42 -8.46 -5.46
CA ASP A 76 -4.06 -8.14 -4.06
C ASP A 76 -3.63 -6.66 -3.88
N SER A 77 -4.09 -5.77 -4.75
CA SER A 77 -3.81 -4.34 -4.61
C SER A 77 -4.72 -3.68 -3.58
N THR A 78 -4.23 -2.58 -3.02
CA THR A 78 -5.01 -1.78 -2.08
C THR A 78 -5.00 -0.32 -2.51
N GLU A 79 -6.17 0.27 -2.70
CA GLU A 79 -6.32 1.69 -2.99
C GLU A 79 -6.63 2.49 -1.73
N LEU A 80 -6.10 3.70 -1.67
CA LEU A 80 -6.26 4.64 -0.56
C LEU A 80 -6.78 5.98 -1.05
N VAL A 81 -7.73 6.54 -0.33
CA VAL A 81 -8.24 7.90 -0.52
C VAL A 81 -7.74 8.79 0.60
N ALA A 82 -7.12 9.90 0.25
CA ALA A 82 -6.52 10.86 1.15
C ALA A 82 -5.54 10.23 2.17
N PRO A 83 -4.55 9.42 1.71
CA PRO A 83 -3.59 8.82 2.61
C PRO A 83 -2.72 9.88 3.28
N ARG A 84 -2.46 9.68 4.56
CA ARG A 84 -1.54 10.50 5.35
C ARG A 84 -0.71 9.59 6.26
N MET A 85 0.60 9.71 6.16
CA MET A 85 1.56 9.03 7.02
C MET A 85 2.32 10.06 7.85
N VAL A 86 2.44 9.81 9.13
CA VAL A 86 3.26 10.60 10.08
C VAL A 86 4.29 9.67 10.66
N GLN A 87 5.55 9.96 10.43
CA GLN A 87 6.68 9.24 11.01
C GLN A 87 7.31 10.07 12.11
N THR A 88 7.53 9.45 13.27
CA THR A 88 8.17 10.07 14.42
C THR A 88 9.23 9.12 14.95
N ARG A 89 10.49 9.53 14.93
CA ARG A 89 11.60 8.78 15.51
C ARG A 89 12.28 9.61 16.60
N PRO A 90 12.82 8.96 17.64
CA PRO A 90 13.60 9.67 18.65
C PRO A 90 14.76 10.43 18.01
N ALA A 91 14.95 11.68 18.40
CA ALA A 91 16.02 12.57 17.91
C ALA A 91 16.03 12.84 16.39
N GLU A 92 14.93 12.52 15.67
CA GLU A 92 14.74 12.88 14.26
C GLU A 92 13.53 13.82 14.11
N PRO A 93 13.53 14.72 13.10
CA PRO A 93 12.40 15.57 12.82
C PRO A 93 11.20 14.71 12.38
N ARG A 94 10.00 15.10 12.79
CA ARG A 94 8.78 14.46 12.32
C ARG A 94 8.64 14.64 10.81
N ILE A 95 8.28 13.56 10.12
CA ILE A 95 8.01 13.58 8.69
C ILE A 95 6.52 13.27 8.48
N THR A 96 5.85 14.12 7.74
CA THR A 96 4.47 13.91 7.30
C THR A 96 4.44 13.76 5.79
N LEU A 97 3.84 12.70 5.29
CA LEU A 97 3.61 12.46 3.86
C LEU A 97 2.11 12.36 3.63
N SER A 98 1.58 13.08 2.65
CA SER A 98 0.16 13.08 2.29
C SER A 98 -0.02 13.15 0.79
N ALA A 99 -1.14 12.62 0.30
CA ALA A 99 -1.57 12.67 -1.10
C ALA A 99 -3.10 12.63 -1.19
N GLU A 100 -3.67 12.87 -2.37
CA GLU A 100 -5.10 12.70 -2.58
C GLU A 100 -5.47 11.23 -2.77
N ARG A 101 -4.63 10.47 -3.45
CA ARG A 101 -4.81 9.04 -3.71
C ARG A 101 -3.52 8.27 -3.47
N GLY A 102 -3.66 6.99 -3.15
CA GLY A 102 -2.54 6.08 -3.04
C GLY A 102 -2.92 4.68 -3.46
N ALA A 103 -1.92 3.88 -3.79
CA ALA A 103 -2.06 2.45 -4.02
C ALA A 103 -0.88 1.72 -3.39
N LEU A 104 -1.13 0.51 -2.88
CA LEU A 104 -0.12 -0.40 -2.38
C LEU A 104 -0.10 -1.65 -3.24
N SER A 105 1.09 -2.17 -3.50
CA SER A 105 1.27 -3.50 -4.09
C SER A 105 0.79 -4.62 -3.14
N ARG A 106 0.62 -5.82 -3.69
CA ARG A 106 0.24 -7.04 -2.98
C ARG A 106 0.98 -7.27 -1.66
N ASP A 107 2.28 -7.10 -1.68
CA ASP A 107 3.19 -7.30 -0.54
C ASP A 107 3.35 -6.05 0.34
N GLY A 108 2.78 -4.91 -0.08
CA GLY A 108 2.94 -3.62 0.58
C GLY A 108 4.35 -3.03 0.45
N GLU A 109 5.23 -3.62 -0.37
CA GLU A 109 6.60 -3.13 -0.56
C GLU A 109 6.66 -1.92 -1.49
N GLU A 110 5.71 -1.81 -2.43
CA GLU A 110 5.60 -0.65 -3.30
C GLU A 110 4.39 0.21 -2.92
N VAL A 111 4.63 1.51 -2.75
CA VAL A 111 3.61 2.50 -2.46
C VAL A 111 3.62 3.56 -3.55
N PHE A 112 2.47 3.74 -4.18
CA PHE A 112 2.26 4.75 -5.21
C PHE A 112 1.35 5.84 -4.64
N LEU A 113 1.79 7.09 -4.72
CA LEU A 113 1.02 8.24 -4.28
C LEU A 113 0.76 9.16 -5.46
N TYR A 114 -0.48 9.60 -5.59
CA TYR A 114 -0.96 10.38 -6.72
C TYR A 114 -1.65 11.65 -6.24
N ASP A 115 -1.50 12.68 -7.03
CA ASP A 115 -2.14 13.96 -6.91
C ASP A 115 -1.80 14.67 -5.58
N ASN A 116 -1.31 15.87 -5.72
CA ASN A 116 -0.97 16.74 -4.59
C ASN A 116 -0.13 16.04 -3.50
N VAL A 117 0.92 15.32 -3.92
CA VAL A 117 1.81 14.64 -2.98
C VAL A 117 2.68 15.66 -2.27
N VAL A 118 2.58 15.72 -0.95
CA VAL A 118 3.32 16.66 -0.11
C VAL A 118 4.03 15.89 1.00
N LEU A 119 5.35 16.07 1.07
CA LEU A 119 6.18 15.60 2.18
C LEU A 119 6.67 16.82 2.96
N VAL A 120 6.40 16.83 4.25
CA VAL A 120 6.86 17.87 5.18
C VAL A 120 7.78 17.24 6.21
N ARG A 121 8.99 17.74 6.30
CA ARG A 121 9.91 17.48 7.40
C ARG A 121 9.87 18.68 8.35
N GLU A 122 9.39 18.48 9.56
CA GLU A 122 9.30 19.55 10.55
C GLU A 122 10.67 20.12 10.89
N ALA A 123 10.68 21.38 11.31
CA ALA A 123 11.90 22.01 11.80
C ALA A 123 12.43 21.30 13.06
N MET A 124 13.75 21.17 13.18
CA MET A 124 14.38 20.61 14.35
C MET A 124 15.79 21.23 14.57
N ALA A 125 16.01 21.75 15.75
CA ALA A 125 17.25 22.48 16.09
C ALA A 125 17.57 23.57 15.04
N GLU A 126 18.72 23.52 14.40
CA GLU A 126 19.14 24.51 13.39
C GLU A 126 18.65 24.19 11.96
N ARG A 127 17.89 23.09 11.78
CA ARG A 127 17.34 22.70 10.49
C ARG A 127 15.91 23.24 10.35
N PRO A 128 15.66 24.13 9.39
CA PRO A 128 14.31 24.64 9.15
C PRO A 128 13.38 23.55 8.60
N GLU A 129 12.07 23.84 8.58
CA GLU A 129 11.09 23.00 7.90
C GLU A 129 11.46 22.87 6.42
N ALA A 130 11.34 21.67 5.91
CA ALA A 130 11.45 21.40 4.47
C ALA A 130 10.17 20.78 3.95
N ARG A 131 9.71 21.28 2.80
CA ARG A 131 8.52 20.81 2.11
C ARG A 131 8.89 20.39 0.70
N LEU A 132 8.53 19.15 0.35
CA LEU A 132 8.61 18.63 -1.01
C LEU A 132 7.19 18.50 -1.55
N SER A 133 6.97 18.94 -2.78
CA SER A 133 5.69 18.82 -3.49
C SER A 133 5.90 18.23 -4.87
N THR A 134 5.04 17.27 -5.26
CA THR A 134 5.01 16.65 -6.59
C THR A 134 3.61 16.13 -6.88
N SER A 135 3.33 15.76 -8.14
CA SER A 135 2.05 15.14 -8.51
C SER A 135 2.05 13.61 -8.39
N PHE A 136 3.23 12.98 -8.24
CA PHE A 136 3.37 11.53 -8.14
C PHE A 136 4.60 11.18 -7.32
N LEU A 137 4.52 10.12 -6.52
CA LEU A 137 5.66 9.58 -5.78
C LEU A 137 5.55 8.06 -5.71
N HIS A 138 6.63 7.37 -6.04
CA HIS A 138 6.77 5.93 -5.93
C HIS A 138 7.80 5.61 -4.86
N ILE A 139 7.40 4.85 -3.87
CA ILE A 139 8.24 4.41 -2.75
C ILE A 139 8.43 2.90 -2.88
N VAL A 140 9.67 2.45 -2.93
CA VAL A 140 10.07 1.04 -3.02
C VAL A 140 10.79 0.71 -1.71
N ARG A 141 10.08 0.09 -0.78
CA ARG A 141 10.52 -0.07 0.63
C ARG A 141 11.70 -1.00 0.78
N ASP A 142 11.69 -2.14 0.08
CA ASP A 142 12.76 -3.14 0.08
C ASP A 142 14.11 -2.58 -0.43
N ARG A 143 14.06 -1.56 -1.30
CA ARG A 143 15.23 -0.88 -1.87
C ARG A 143 15.57 0.44 -1.18
N SER A 144 14.82 0.81 -0.17
CA SER A 144 14.95 2.11 0.48
C SER A 144 14.92 3.29 -0.51
N LEU A 145 14.15 3.16 -1.59
CA LEU A 145 14.12 4.08 -2.72
C LEU A 145 12.80 4.85 -2.79
N VAL A 146 12.91 6.16 -2.96
CA VAL A 146 11.78 7.07 -3.24
C VAL A 146 12.07 7.76 -4.55
N ARG A 147 11.16 7.67 -5.52
CA ARG A 147 11.37 8.24 -6.85
C ARG A 147 10.11 8.86 -7.45
N THR A 148 10.32 9.76 -8.37
CA THR A 148 9.28 10.32 -9.25
C THR A 148 9.89 10.72 -10.60
N ASP A 149 9.09 10.67 -11.66
CA ASP A 149 9.41 11.19 -12.98
C ASP A 149 8.80 12.59 -13.25
N ARG A 150 8.03 13.08 -12.26
CA ARG A 150 7.30 14.36 -12.35
C ARG A 150 8.14 15.53 -11.89
N GLU A 151 7.57 16.72 -12.05
CA GLU A 151 8.15 17.91 -11.45
C GLU A 151 8.16 17.80 -9.93
N VAL A 152 9.25 18.23 -9.33
CA VAL A 152 9.46 18.30 -7.89
C VAL A 152 9.84 19.71 -7.51
N THR A 153 9.22 20.21 -6.46
CA THR A 153 9.59 21.46 -5.81
C THR A 153 9.91 21.19 -4.36
N ILE A 154 11.08 21.61 -3.93
CA ILE A 154 11.52 21.53 -2.53
C ILE A 154 11.71 22.97 -2.03
N VAL A 155 11.10 23.27 -0.91
CA VAL A 155 11.23 24.57 -0.23
C VAL A 155 11.76 24.31 1.17
N GLU A 156 12.84 25.01 1.52
CA GLU A 156 13.43 24.99 2.86
C GLU A 156 13.76 26.43 3.27
N ASP A 157 13.04 26.93 4.29
CA ASP A 157 13.10 28.35 4.68
C ASP A 157 12.85 29.29 3.48
N ARG A 158 13.83 30.07 3.07
CA ARG A 158 13.77 30.99 1.92
C ARG A 158 14.39 30.41 0.65
N SER A 159 14.96 29.25 0.74
CA SER A 159 15.59 28.55 -0.37
C SER A 159 14.60 27.64 -1.08
N SER A 160 14.67 27.56 -2.39
CA SER A 160 13.85 26.63 -3.18
C SER A 160 14.70 25.93 -4.23
N LEU A 161 14.38 24.67 -4.45
CA LEU A 161 14.99 23.81 -5.46
C LEU A 161 13.86 23.14 -6.24
N SER A 162 13.88 23.21 -7.56
CA SER A 162 12.94 22.53 -8.42
C SER A 162 13.67 21.77 -9.51
N GLY A 163 13.02 20.72 -10.04
CA GLY A 163 13.52 19.91 -11.14
C GLY A 163 12.50 18.89 -11.60
N ARG A 164 12.85 18.13 -12.59
CA ARG A 164 12.06 17.02 -13.12
C ARG A 164 12.76 15.70 -12.88
N GLY A 165 12.02 14.73 -12.34
CA GLY A 165 12.57 13.44 -11.96
C GLY A 165 13.45 13.54 -10.72
N MET A 166 13.15 12.73 -9.72
CA MET A 166 13.86 12.68 -8.46
C MET A 166 14.06 11.22 -8.06
N GLU A 167 15.24 10.95 -7.52
CA GLU A 167 15.54 9.72 -6.81
C GLU A 167 16.15 10.06 -5.44
N TYR A 168 15.66 9.41 -4.40
CA TYR A 168 16.19 9.53 -3.05
C TYR A 168 16.31 8.15 -2.42
N ASN A 169 17.53 7.79 -2.05
CA ASN A 169 17.77 6.57 -1.29
C ASN A 169 17.82 6.93 0.21
N THR A 170 16.89 6.35 0.97
CA THR A 170 16.71 6.66 2.40
C THR A 170 17.82 6.11 3.29
N GLU A 171 18.50 5.03 2.86
CA GLU A 171 19.60 4.40 3.58
C GLU A 171 20.92 5.16 3.37
N SER A 172 21.31 5.37 2.10
CA SER A 172 22.53 6.12 1.76
C SER A 172 22.37 7.63 1.89
N ARG A 173 21.14 8.13 2.03
CA ARG A 173 20.75 9.55 2.05
C ARG A 173 21.19 10.31 0.78
N GLN A 174 21.32 9.59 -0.32
CA GLN A 174 21.68 10.16 -1.60
C GLN A 174 20.44 10.69 -2.31
N PHE A 175 20.49 11.94 -2.73
CA PHE A 175 19.43 12.64 -3.45
C PHE A 175 19.90 13.04 -4.84
N THR A 176 19.11 12.79 -5.88
CA THR A 176 19.40 13.11 -7.27
C THR A 176 18.17 13.77 -7.90
N LEU A 177 18.38 14.87 -8.64
CA LEU A 177 17.42 15.45 -9.58
C LEU A 177 17.92 15.22 -10.99
N ASN A 178 17.05 14.72 -11.88
CA ASN A 178 17.48 14.21 -13.17
C ASN A 178 17.55 15.31 -14.26
N ALA A 179 16.64 16.28 -14.25
CA ALA A 179 16.56 17.30 -15.29
C ALA A 179 15.97 18.62 -14.79
N ASP A 180 16.13 19.68 -15.59
CA ASP A 180 15.51 21.00 -15.41
C ASP A 180 15.75 21.63 -14.02
N VAL A 181 16.91 21.36 -13.45
CA VAL A 181 17.23 21.78 -12.09
C VAL A 181 17.39 23.29 -11.99
N ARG A 182 16.60 23.91 -11.10
CA ARG A 182 16.67 25.34 -10.78
C ARG A 182 16.71 25.49 -9.26
N GLY A 183 17.64 26.31 -8.77
CA GLY A 183 17.78 26.59 -7.35
C GLY A 183 17.81 28.11 -7.09
N ARG A 184 17.07 28.51 -6.04
CA ARG A 184 17.21 29.85 -5.45
C ARG A 184 17.68 29.65 -4.01
N PHE A 185 18.83 30.21 -3.67
CA PHE A 185 19.38 30.14 -2.34
C PHE A 185 19.52 31.56 -1.77
N GLU A 186 18.84 31.81 -0.66
CA GLU A 186 19.01 33.04 0.10
C GLU A 186 19.93 32.77 1.31
N PRO A 187 21.08 33.42 1.39
CA PRO A 187 21.97 33.25 2.53
C PRO A 187 21.27 33.73 3.80
N LYS A 188 21.44 32.98 4.92
CA LYS A 188 21.06 33.48 6.25
C LYS A 188 21.83 34.80 6.47
N GLN A 189 21.09 35.90 6.62
CA GLN A 189 21.71 37.10 7.16
C GLN A 189 22.12 36.77 8.60
N GLY A 190 23.42 36.68 8.83
CA GLY A 190 23.95 36.52 10.18
C GLY A 190 23.53 37.70 11.07
N PRO A 191 23.52 37.51 12.39
CA PRO A 191 23.19 38.54 13.34
C PRO A 191 24.13 39.72 13.29
#